data_a5931a3f29b5c8ff6ac7991439b8235d
#
_entry.id   a5931a3f29b5c8ff6ac7991439b8235d
#
_cell.length_a   1.000
_cell.length_b   1.000
_cell.length_c   1.000
_cell.angle_alpha   90.00
_cell.angle_beta   90.00
_cell.angle_gamma   90.00
#
_symmetry.space_group_name_H-M   'P 1'
#
loop_
_entity.id
_entity.type
_entity.pdbx_description
1 polymer ?
#
loop_
_entity_poly.entity_id
_entity_poly.type
_entity_poly.pdbx_seq_one_letter_code
_entity_poly.pdbx_strand_id
1 'polypeptide(L)'
;MRPAVFLDRDGVLNEVPAVENGVPMSPRRLSEFRVAPGSREAVERLRQSGWPVFVASNQPDLARGKLAPEESRRMTAALRQAVPLDDVVICPHDDADGCDCRKPKPGLLLRVAERWGVDLSRSFMVGDSWKDLEAGRRAGCHTILLRRAYNAAAEADTVVSTLDEAVQFILDHSEERMSFSEQFCRHTAQVAGLLPPERIEAMVEGLVKLRARGGRLFFLGVGGGAGHASHAVNDFRKLAGIECYAPTDNVSELTARINDEGWDSSYAEWLKGSRIKAGDGVFVFSVGGGSATKNVSMNIVRALDLARSVGASIFGVVGRDGGRTAELAEACVIVPTVDPELVTPLTESFQAVVWHLLVSHPKLKANQMKWESLAGGTKG
;
A
#
# COMPACT_ATOMS: atom_id res chain seq x y z
N MET A 1 15.32 7.71 4.88
CA MET A 1 15.93 7.11 3.66
C MET A 1 15.18 5.82 3.35
N ARG A 2 14.92 5.50 2.07
CA ARG A 2 14.18 4.31 1.62
C ARG A 2 15.13 3.31 0.93
N PRO A 3 14.87 2.00 1.00
CA PRO A 3 15.66 1.02 0.28
C PRO A 3 15.45 1.13 -1.24
N ALA A 4 16.40 0.58 -2.03
CA ALA A 4 16.35 0.59 -3.49
C ALA A 4 16.98 -0.67 -4.09
N VAL A 5 16.74 -0.89 -5.38
CA VAL A 5 17.39 -1.93 -6.17
C VAL A 5 18.31 -1.28 -7.19
N PHE A 6 19.57 -1.67 -7.16
CA PHE A 6 20.57 -1.31 -8.16
C PHE A 6 20.78 -2.49 -9.10
N LEU A 7 20.70 -2.24 -10.38
CA LEU A 7 20.92 -3.23 -11.43
C LEU A 7 22.16 -2.84 -12.26
N ASP A 8 23.01 -3.79 -12.61
CA ASP A 8 23.92 -3.53 -13.73
C ASP A 8 23.14 -3.49 -15.05
N ARG A 9 23.73 -2.95 -16.06
CA ARG A 9 23.16 -2.82 -17.39
C ARG A 9 23.43 -4.07 -18.23
N ASP A 10 24.71 -4.27 -18.55
CA ASP A 10 25.15 -5.29 -19.50
C ASP A 10 25.16 -6.69 -18.84
N GLY A 11 24.47 -7.66 -19.42
CA GLY A 11 24.31 -9.01 -18.84
C GLY A 11 23.19 -9.14 -17.79
N VAL A 12 22.58 -8.02 -17.39
CA VAL A 12 21.42 -7.98 -16.47
C VAL A 12 20.16 -7.48 -17.21
N LEU A 13 20.16 -6.24 -17.68
CA LEU A 13 19.03 -5.60 -18.38
C LEU A 13 19.13 -5.69 -19.91
N ASN A 14 20.32 -5.87 -20.44
CA ASN A 14 20.51 -6.15 -21.85
C ASN A 14 21.45 -7.36 -22.05
N GLU A 15 21.27 -8.00 -23.19
CA GLU A 15 22.09 -9.13 -23.62
C GLU A 15 23.55 -8.67 -23.89
N VAL A 16 24.47 -9.55 -23.61
CA VAL A 16 25.89 -9.39 -23.96
C VAL A 16 26.08 -9.87 -25.41
N PRO A 17 26.50 -9.00 -26.33
CA PRO A 17 26.58 -9.37 -27.77
C PRO A 17 27.62 -10.44 -28.06
N ALA A 18 28.68 -10.58 -27.26
CA ALA A 18 29.71 -11.58 -27.40
C ALA A 18 30.44 -11.84 -26.08
N VAL A 19 31.06 -13.01 -25.96
CA VAL A 19 32.00 -13.34 -24.87
C VAL A 19 33.36 -13.70 -25.54
N GLU A 20 34.40 -12.88 -25.31
CA GLU A 20 35.71 -13.06 -25.86
C GLU A 20 36.69 -13.49 -24.74
N ASN A 21 37.32 -14.64 -24.88
CA ASN A 21 38.23 -15.21 -23.86
C ASN A 21 37.63 -15.25 -22.44
N GLY A 22 36.35 -15.57 -22.33
CA GLY A 22 35.65 -15.61 -21.04
C GLY A 22 35.22 -14.24 -20.50
N VAL A 23 35.45 -13.14 -21.24
CA VAL A 23 35.08 -11.77 -20.86
C VAL A 23 33.84 -11.33 -21.65
N PRO A 24 32.75 -10.94 -20.97
CA PRO A 24 31.57 -10.40 -21.65
C PRO A 24 31.87 -9.02 -22.25
N MET A 25 31.44 -8.82 -23.50
CA MET A 25 31.65 -7.59 -24.23
C MET A 25 30.39 -6.72 -24.17
N SER A 26 30.55 -5.44 -23.81
CA SER A 26 29.45 -4.48 -23.85
C SER A 26 29.11 -4.06 -25.28
N PRO A 27 27.83 -3.76 -25.61
CA PRO A 27 27.47 -3.23 -26.93
C PRO A 27 28.10 -1.86 -27.15
N ARG A 28 28.63 -1.62 -28.35
CA ARG A 28 29.26 -0.36 -28.77
C ARG A 28 28.41 0.47 -29.73
N ARG A 29 27.35 -0.11 -30.25
CA ARG A 29 26.39 0.53 -31.16
C ARG A 29 24.96 0.17 -30.77
N LEU A 30 24.01 1.04 -31.05
CA LEU A 30 22.61 0.78 -30.80
C LEU A 30 22.11 -0.48 -31.54
N SER A 31 22.69 -0.79 -32.72
CA SER A 31 22.37 -2.01 -33.46
C SER A 31 22.74 -3.33 -32.74
N GLU A 32 23.66 -3.27 -31.80
CA GLU A 32 24.12 -4.40 -30.96
C GLU A 32 23.34 -4.47 -29.63
N PHE A 33 22.64 -3.41 -29.27
CA PHE A 33 21.94 -3.30 -28.01
C PHE A 33 20.60 -4.03 -28.08
N ARG A 34 20.41 -5.02 -27.23
CA ARG A 34 19.17 -5.79 -27.08
C ARG A 34 18.77 -5.84 -25.62
N VAL A 35 17.63 -5.28 -25.27
CA VAL A 35 17.05 -5.43 -23.92
C VAL A 35 16.75 -6.91 -23.69
N ALA A 36 17.20 -7.44 -22.56
CA ALA A 36 17.00 -8.84 -22.23
C ALA A 36 15.52 -9.14 -22.01
N PRO A 37 15.02 -10.28 -22.51
CA PRO A 37 13.64 -10.69 -22.30
C PRO A 37 13.23 -10.69 -20.83
N GLY A 38 12.03 -10.21 -20.51
CA GLY A 38 11.52 -10.16 -19.14
C GLY A 38 12.04 -8.98 -18.29
N SER A 39 12.99 -8.16 -18.79
CA SER A 39 13.54 -7.04 -18.01
C SER A 39 12.51 -5.98 -17.66
N ARG A 40 11.57 -5.70 -18.57
CA ARG A 40 10.49 -4.74 -18.32
C ARG A 40 9.57 -5.23 -17.22
N GLU A 41 9.07 -6.43 -17.33
CA GLU A 41 8.14 -7.06 -16.40
C GLU A 41 8.76 -7.19 -15.00
N ALA A 42 10.03 -7.58 -14.93
CA ALA A 42 10.78 -7.69 -13.69
C ALA A 42 10.88 -6.34 -12.96
N VAL A 43 11.24 -5.27 -13.68
CA VAL A 43 11.34 -3.93 -13.09
C VAL A 43 9.97 -3.35 -12.75
N GLU A 44 8.93 -3.60 -13.56
CA GLU A 44 7.56 -3.21 -13.24
C GLU A 44 7.07 -3.84 -11.93
N ARG A 45 7.36 -5.12 -11.68
CA ARG A 45 7.03 -5.80 -10.41
C ARG A 45 7.71 -5.12 -9.21
N LEU A 46 9.00 -4.81 -9.30
CA LEU A 46 9.71 -4.06 -8.23
C LEU A 46 9.04 -2.72 -7.96
N ARG A 47 8.76 -1.94 -9.01
CA ARG A 47 8.17 -0.61 -8.87
C ARG A 47 6.74 -0.64 -8.31
N GLN A 48 5.92 -1.60 -8.74
CA GLN A 48 4.57 -1.82 -8.19
C GLN A 48 4.62 -2.16 -6.70
N SER A 49 5.70 -2.82 -6.25
CA SER A 49 5.95 -3.12 -4.84
C SER A 49 6.65 -1.97 -4.08
N GLY A 50 6.79 -0.79 -4.71
CA GLY A 50 7.32 0.41 -4.07
C GLY A 50 8.85 0.54 -4.07
N TRP A 51 9.59 -0.34 -4.76
CA TRP A 51 11.04 -0.28 -4.89
C TRP A 51 11.47 0.71 -5.98
N PRO A 52 12.27 1.75 -5.66
CA PRO A 52 13.00 2.51 -6.66
C PRO A 52 14.06 1.64 -7.33
N VAL A 53 14.19 1.75 -8.64
CA VAL A 53 15.11 0.93 -9.43
C VAL A 53 16.10 1.81 -10.19
N PHE A 54 17.37 1.61 -9.93
CA PHE A 54 18.49 2.36 -10.50
C PHE A 54 19.41 1.45 -11.30
N VAL A 55 19.98 1.99 -12.39
CA VAL A 55 21.05 1.30 -13.12
C VAL A 55 22.40 1.93 -12.78
N ALA A 56 23.39 1.09 -12.43
CA ALA A 56 24.77 1.49 -12.18
C ALA A 56 25.72 0.73 -13.10
N SER A 57 26.20 1.35 -14.17
CA SER A 57 26.94 0.69 -15.25
C SER A 57 28.33 1.26 -15.46
N ASN A 58 29.34 0.38 -15.68
CA ASN A 58 30.67 0.74 -16.13
C ASN A 58 30.74 0.72 -17.65
N GLN A 59 31.15 1.84 -18.27
CA GLN A 59 31.27 1.98 -19.72
C GLN A 59 32.69 2.47 -20.11
N PRO A 60 33.76 1.65 -19.85
CA PRO A 60 35.14 2.09 -20.08
C PRO A 60 35.48 2.33 -21.55
N ASP A 61 34.72 1.75 -22.47
CA ASP A 61 34.92 1.95 -23.90
C ASP A 61 34.65 3.38 -24.35
N LEU A 62 34.00 4.21 -23.50
CA LEU A 62 33.93 5.69 -23.71
C LEU A 62 35.33 6.31 -23.56
N ALA A 63 36.03 6.08 -22.44
CA ALA A 63 37.40 6.59 -22.24
C ALA A 63 38.38 6.02 -23.25
N ARG A 64 38.22 4.77 -23.66
CA ARG A 64 39.06 4.07 -24.65
C ARG A 64 38.79 4.50 -26.08
N GLY A 65 37.81 5.36 -26.34
CA GLY A 65 37.41 5.78 -27.69
C GLY A 65 36.78 4.70 -28.56
N LYS A 66 36.42 3.55 -27.96
CA LYS A 66 35.76 2.41 -28.65
C LYS A 66 34.24 2.55 -28.73
N LEU A 67 33.65 3.35 -27.85
CA LEU A 67 32.22 3.67 -27.80
C LEU A 67 32.04 5.17 -27.99
N ALA A 68 31.33 5.60 -29.03
CA ALA A 68 31.02 7.01 -29.22
C ALA A 68 30.03 7.50 -28.15
N PRO A 69 30.24 8.70 -27.56
CA PRO A 69 29.34 9.27 -26.56
C PRO A 69 27.87 9.32 -27.01
N GLU A 70 27.64 9.56 -28.30
CA GLU A 70 26.31 9.62 -28.90
C GLU A 70 25.62 8.22 -28.86
N GLU A 71 26.35 7.18 -29.23
CA GLU A 71 25.81 5.80 -29.16
C GLU A 71 25.49 5.39 -27.71
N SER A 72 26.31 5.79 -26.74
CA SER A 72 26.02 5.57 -25.31
C SER A 72 24.73 6.27 -24.89
N ARG A 73 24.52 7.53 -25.30
CA ARG A 73 23.27 8.26 -25.04
C ARG A 73 22.06 7.59 -25.68
N ARG A 74 22.17 7.14 -26.94
CA ARG A 74 21.10 6.47 -27.68
C ARG A 74 20.72 5.14 -27.04
N MET A 75 21.68 4.32 -26.63
CA MET A 75 21.44 3.08 -25.91
C MET A 75 20.77 3.31 -24.55
N THR A 76 21.20 4.34 -23.81
CA THR A 76 20.59 4.73 -22.53
C THR A 76 19.15 5.19 -22.72
N ALA A 77 18.88 5.96 -23.77
CA ALA A 77 17.51 6.37 -24.09
C ALA A 77 16.62 5.19 -24.47
N ALA A 78 17.13 4.26 -25.30
CA ALA A 78 16.42 3.04 -25.64
C ALA A 78 16.11 2.17 -24.42
N LEU A 79 17.05 2.02 -23.49
CA LEU A 79 16.82 1.32 -22.24
C LEU A 79 15.71 1.99 -21.40
N ARG A 80 15.74 3.30 -21.21
CA ARG A 80 14.73 4.05 -20.46
C ARG A 80 13.34 3.98 -21.09
N GLN A 81 13.28 3.88 -22.43
CA GLN A 81 12.01 3.69 -23.14
C GLN A 81 11.46 2.28 -22.96
N ALA A 82 12.33 1.27 -22.91
CA ALA A 82 11.94 -0.13 -22.80
C ALA A 82 11.63 -0.54 -21.35
N VAL A 83 12.36 0.00 -20.37
CA VAL A 83 12.31 -0.41 -18.96
C VAL A 83 12.04 0.82 -18.06
N PRO A 84 11.05 0.78 -17.15
CA PRO A 84 10.67 1.92 -16.32
C PRO A 84 11.63 2.13 -15.13
N LEU A 85 12.77 2.76 -15.37
CA LEU A 85 13.84 3.03 -14.41
C LEU A 85 13.71 4.42 -13.77
N ASP A 86 14.06 4.55 -12.48
CA ASP A 86 14.07 5.84 -11.79
C ASP A 86 15.28 6.68 -12.18
N ASP A 87 16.48 6.04 -12.30
CA ASP A 87 17.65 6.70 -12.89
C ASP A 87 18.65 5.70 -13.50
N VAL A 88 19.54 6.22 -14.36
CA VAL A 88 20.65 5.45 -14.96
C VAL A 88 21.92 6.24 -14.75
N VAL A 89 22.86 5.70 -13.98
CA VAL A 89 24.17 6.29 -13.71
C VAL A 89 25.27 5.47 -14.37
N ILE A 90 26.17 6.15 -15.06
CA ILE A 90 27.24 5.54 -15.87
C ILE A 90 28.58 6.04 -15.41
N CYS A 91 29.56 5.14 -15.24
CA CYS A 91 30.97 5.48 -15.14
C CYS A 91 31.59 5.39 -16.54
N PRO A 92 32.05 6.53 -17.13
CA PRO A 92 32.67 6.52 -18.45
C PRO A 92 34.18 6.21 -18.42
N HIS A 93 34.77 6.10 -17.24
CA HIS A 93 36.23 6.03 -17.03
C HIS A 93 36.81 4.63 -17.22
N ASP A 94 38.10 4.57 -17.60
CA ASP A 94 38.88 3.34 -17.58
C ASP A 94 39.60 3.15 -16.23
N ASP A 95 40.25 2.02 -16.04
CA ASP A 95 40.98 1.70 -14.81
C ASP A 95 42.12 2.70 -14.56
N ALA A 96 42.81 3.15 -15.63
CA ALA A 96 43.87 4.15 -15.57
C ALA A 96 43.45 5.54 -15.05
N ASP A 97 42.16 5.90 -15.16
CA ASP A 97 41.64 7.20 -14.74
C ASP A 97 41.54 7.35 -13.21
N GLY A 98 41.66 6.27 -12.45
CA GLY A 98 41.68 6.26 -10.98
C GLY A 98 40.41 6.78 -10.30
N CYS A 99 39.29 6.96 -11.01
CA CYS A 99 38.05 7.57 -10.51
C CYS A 99 37.43 6.75 -9.35
N ASP A 100 36.53 7.38 -8.59
CA ASP A 100 35.82 6.74 -7.47
C ASP A 100 34.51 6.05 -7.89
N CYS A 101 34.01 6.34 -9.09
CA CYS A 101 32.71 5.83 -9.54
C CYS A 101 32.77 4.47 -10.24
N ARG A 102 33.93 4.04 -10.75
CA ARG A 102 34.06 2.77 -11.46
C ARG A 102 33.98 1.58 -10.52
N LYS A 103 33.00 0.70 -10.71
CA LYS A 103 32.91 -0.58 -10.02
C LYS A 103 34.23 -1.38 -10.25
N PRO A 104 34.87 -1.95 -9.21
CA PRO A 104 34.32 -2.33 -7.90
C PRO A 104 34.34 -1.26 -6.81
N LYS A 105 34.59 0.03 -7.12
CA LYS A 105 34.40 1.13 -6.17
C LYS A 105 32.90 1.46 -6.09
N PRO A 106 32.38 1.88 -4.92
CA PRO A 106 30.94 2.07 -4.68
C PRO A 106 30.39 3.42 -5.16
N GLY A 107 31.19 4.28 -5.76
CA GLY A 107 30.86 5.69 -5.99
C GLY A 107 29.61 5.96 -6.82
N LEU A 108 29.20 5.06 -7.76
CA LEU A 108 27.93 5.19 -8.46
C LEU A 108 26.73 5.02 -7.50
N LEU A 109 26.80 3.99 -6.63
CA LEU A 109 25.75 3.69 -5.66
C LEU A 109 25.64 4.82 -4.62
N LEU A 110 26.78 5.30 -4.11
CA LEU A 110 26.83 6.40 -3.14
C LEU A 110 26.23 7.70 -3.71
N ARG A 111 26.50 8.05 -4.96
CA ARG A 111 25.90 9.22 -5.63
C ARG A 111 24.38 9.11 -5.76
N VAL A 112 23.88 7.93 -6.10
CA VAL A 112 22.43 7.69 -6.15
C VAL A 112 21.84 7.80 -4.75
N ALA A 113 22.51 7.22 -3.75
CA ALA A 113 22.05 7.27 -2.37
C ALA A 113 21.92 8.70 -1.84
N GLU A 114 22.93 9.54 -2.09
CA GLU A 114 22.92 10.95 -1.73
C GLU A 114 21.79 11.73 -2.45
N ARG A 115 21.69 11.55 -3.78
CA ARG A 115 20.73 12.29 -4.59
C ARG A 115 19.27 11.92 -4.33
N TRP A 116 18.98 10.66 -4.06
CA TRP A 116 17.64 10.12 -3.97
C TRP A 116 17.21 9.75 -2.53
N GLY A 117 18.07 9.94 -1.54
CA GLY A 117 17.81 9.58 -0.15
C GLY A 117 17.66 8.08 0.07
N VAL A 118 18.54 7.27 -0.57
CA VAL A 118 18.51 5.81 -0.52
C VAL A 118 19.28 5.30 0.69
N ASP A 119 18.72 4.31 1.38
CA ASP A 119 19.38 3.54 2.44
C ASP A 119 20.06 2.31 1.82
N LEU A 120 21.37 2.39 1.64
CA LEU A 120 22.16 1.34 1.00
C LEU A 120 22.22 0.04 1.82
N SER A 121 22.18 0.13 3.15
CA SER A 121 22.22 -1.05 4.04
C SER A 121 20.98 -1.94 3.91
N ARG A 122 19.89 -1.37 3.42
CA ARG A 122 18.61 -2.03 3.16
C ARG A 122 18.36 -2.30 1.67
N SER A 123 19.33 -1.97 0.81
CA SER A 123 19.23 -2.04 -0.65
C SER A 123 19.89 -3.29 -1.23
N PHE A 124 19.61 -3.56 -2.50
CA PHE A 124 20.14 -4.68 -3.24
C PHE A 124 21.01 -4.20 -4.42
N MET A 125 22.11 -4.90 -4.69
CA MET A 125 22.88 -4.76 -5.93
C MET A 125 22.81 -6.07 -6.72
N VAL A 126 22.19 -6.05 -7.88
CA VAL A 126 22.09 -7.19 -8.81
C VAL A 126 23.07 -6.98 -9.95
N GLY A 127 23.94 -7.94 -10.16
CA GLY A 127 24.95 -7.89 -11.21
C GLY A 127 25.35 -9.26 -11.73
N ASP A 128 26.08 -9.29 -12.84
CA ASP A 128 26.63 -10.51 -13.43
C ASP A 128 28.14 -10.59 -13.32
N SER A 129 28.78 -9.60 -12.67
CA SER A 129 30.23 -9.47 -12.53
C SER A 129 30.64 -9.32 -11.07
N TRP A 130 31.79 -9.90 -10.70
CA TRP A 130 32.37 -9.69 -9.38
C TRP A 130 32.54 -8.20 -9.02
N LYS A 131 32.71 -7.32 -10.01
CA LYS A 131 32.84 -5.86 -9.81
C LYS A 131 31.55 -5.24 -9.29
N ASP A 132 30.42 -5.74 -9.72
CA ASP A 132 29.10 -5.31 -9.24
C ASP A 132 28.90 -5.68 -7.79
N LEU A 133 29.19 -6.93 -7.48
CA LEU A 133 29.05 -7.49 -6.14
C LEU A 133 29.97 -6.79 -5.15
N GLU A 134 31.22 -6.58 -5.51
CA GLU A 134 32.17 -5.87 -4.66
C GLU A 134 31.80 -4.40 -4.47
N ALA A 135 31.28 -3.73 -5.50
CA ALA A 135 30.74 -2.37 -5.37
C ALA A 135 29.51 -2.34 -4.44
N GLY A 136 28.61 -3.29 -4.59
CA GLY A 136 27.44 -3.48 -3.72
C GLY A 136 27.85 -3.73 -2.27
N ARG A 137 28.77 -4.66 -2.03
CA ARG A 137 29.29 -4.99 -0.70
C ARG A 137 29.94 -3.79 -0.02
N ARG A 138 30.80 -3.04 -0.74
CA ARG A 138 31.44 -1.82 -0.22
C ARG A 138 30.45 -0.69 0.06
N ALA A 139 29.33 -0.67 -0.66
CA ALA A 139 28.26 0.27 -0.40
C ALA A 139 27.33 -0.17 0.75
N GLY A 140 27.46 -1.42 1.25
CA GLY A 140 26.60 -1.99 2.29
C GLY A 140 25.33 -2.66 1.76
N CYS A 141 25.18 -2.82 0.43
CA CYS A 141 24.04 -3.49 -0.17
C CYS A 141 24.14 -5.02 -0.05
N HIS A 142 22.98 -5.68 -0.02
CA HIS A 142 22.89 -7.11 -0.27
C HIS A 142 23.16 -7.39 -1.74
N THR A 143 24.04 -8.35 -2.04
CA THR A 143 24.49 -8.62 -3.40
C THR A 143 23.81 -9.85 -3.99
N ILE A 144 23.30 -9.73 -5.22
CA ILE A 144 22.65 -10.81 -5.95
C ILE A 144 23.41 -11.03 -7.26
N LEU A 145 23.97 -12.24 -7.45
CA LEU A 145 24.65 -12.62 -8.68
C LEU A 145 23.67 -13.28 -9.65
N LEU A 146 23.56 -12.74 -10.85
CA LEU A 146 23.01 -13.48 -11.98
C LEU A 146 24.05 -14.44 -12.53
N ARG A 147 23.87 -15.74 -12.30
CA ARG A 147 24.80 -16.78 -12.74
C ARG A 147 24.84 -16.87 -14.27
N ARG A 148 26.06 -16.81 -14.79
CA ARG A 148 26.38 -16.97 -16.22
C ARG A 148 27.57 -17.91 -16.37
N ALA A 149 27.77 -18.47 -17.56
CA ALA A 149 28.91 -19.35 -17.82
C ALA A 149 30.26 -18.67 -17.57
N TYR A 150 30.37 -17.36 -17.81
CA TYR A 150 31.63 -16.60 -17.65
C TYR A 150 31.87 -16.09 -16.22
N ASN A 151 30.96 -16.30 -15.28
CA ASN A 151 31.10 -15.82 -13.89
C ASN A 151 31.01 -16.93 -12.84
N ALA A 152 31.30 -18.19 -13.22
CA ALA A 152 31.10 -19.36 -12.35
C ALA A 152 31.83 -19.29 -10.98
N ALA A 153 32.98 -18.59 -10.89
CA ALA A 153 33.75 -18.42 -9.66
C ALA A 153 33.35 -17.19 -8.81
N ALA A 154 32.40 -16.37 -9.25
CA ALA A 154 32.00 -15.19 -8.50
C ALA A 154 31.08 -15.57 -7.32
N GLU A 155 31.32 -14.94 -6.17
CA GLU A 155 30.57 -15.14 -4.92
C GLU A 155 29.70 -13.91 -4.61
N ALA A 156 28.48 -14.15 -4.12
CA ALA A 156 27.50 -13.13 -3.70
C ALA A 156 26.74 -13.63 -2.46
N ASP A 157 25.99 -12.73 -1.81
CA ASP A 157 25.11 -13.12 -0.71
C ASP A 157 23.99 -14.04 -1.21
N THR A 158 23.53 -13.81 -2.45
CA THR A 158 22.53 -14.65 -3.14
C THR A 158 22.93 -14.89 -4.58
N VAL A 159 22.68 -16.10 -5.08
CA VAL A 159 22.97 -16.48 -6.47
C VAL A 159 21.69 -17.01 -7.12
N VAL A 160 21.37 -16.46 -8.29
CA VAL A 160 20.16 -16.82 -9.06
C VAL A 160 20.50 -16.97 -10.54
N SER A 161 19.62 -17.57 -11.33
CA SER A 161 19.84 -17.80 -12.77
C SER A 161 19.22 -16.71 -13.65
N THR A 162 18.15 -16.09 -13.18
CA THR A 162 17.38 -15.09 -13.95
C THR A 162 17.13 -13.81 -13.17
N LEU A 163 16.84 -12.73 -13.87
CA LEU A 163 16.43 -11.47 -13.24
C LEU A 163 15.09 -11.64 -12.50
N ASP A 164 14.19 -12.47 -13.01
CA ASP A 164 12.91 -12.74 -12.36
C ASP A 164 13.09 -13.43 -11.00
N GLU A 165 14.00 -14.41 -10.90
CA GLU A 165 14.38 -15.03 -9.62
C GLU A 165 15.00 -14.00 -8.64
N ALA A 166 15.83 -13.06 -9.15
CA ALA A 166 16.38 -11.99 -8.33
C ALA A 166 15.26 -11.08 -7.79
N VAL A 167 14.31 -10.70 -8.64
CA VAL A 167 13.14 -9.90 -8.24
C VAL A 167 12.27 -10.65 -7.23
N GLN A 168 12.03 -11.93 -7.45
CA GLN A 168 11.26 -12.73 -6.49
C GLN A 168 11.96 -12.77 -5.13
N PHE A 169 13.27 -13.04 -5.10
CA PHE A 169 14.05 -13.00 -3.86
C PHE A 169 13.95 -11.64 -3.14
N ILE A 170 14.08 -10.53 -3.89
CA ILE A 170 13.97 -9.17 -3.34
C ILE A 170 12.59 -8.94 -2.71
N LEU A 171 11.52 -9.37 -3.39
CA LEU A 171 10.15 -9.20 -2.92
C LEU A 171 9.87 -10.06 -1.68
N ASP A 172 10.34 -11.29 -1.64
CA ASP A 172 10.16 -12.21 -0.51
C ASP A 172 10.89 -11.72 0.76
N HIS A 173 12.04 -11.03 0.59
CA HIS A 173 12.83 -10.48 1.70
C HIS A 173 12.60 -8.97 1.91
N SER A 174 11.57 -8.40 1.26
CA SER A 174 11.30 -6.97 1.33
C SER A 174 10.87 -6.52 2.72
N GLU A 175 10.07 -7.33 3.42
CA GLU A 175 9.52 -7.00 4.74
C GLU A 175 10.59 -6.90 5.81
N GLU A 176 11.56 -7.81 5.80
CA GLU A 176 12.69 -7.80 6.72
C GLU A 176 13.57 -6.55 6.61
N ARG A 177 13.51 -5.87 5.47
CA ARG A 177 14.30 -4.68 5.16
C ARG A 177 13.53 -3.36 5.24
N MET A 178 12.23 -3.43 5.43
CA MET A 178 11.37 -2.25 5.64
C MET A 178 11.25 -1.93 7.13
N SER A 179 11.22 -0.64 7.48
CA SER A 179 10.82 -0.22 8.82
C SER A 179 9.34 -0.56 9.05
N PHE A 180 8.95 -0.70 10.31
CA PHE A 180 7.54 -0.92 10.66
C PHE A 180 6.60 0.14 10.05
N SER A 181 7.01 1.40 10.05
CA SER A 181 6.20 2.49 9.46
C SER A 181 6.00 2.32 7.95
N GLU A 182 7.03 1.87 7.22
CA GLU A 182 6.92 1.60 5.78
C GLU A 182 6.01 0.40 5.50
N GLN A 183 6.14 -0.67 6.29
CA GLN A 183 5.26 -1.85 6.20
C GLN A 183 3.81 -1.46 6.48
N PHE A 184 3.56 -0.69 7.54
CA PHE A 184 2.22 -0.21 7.88
C PHE A 184 1.59 0.64 6.77
N CYS A 185 2.36 1.58 6.19
CA CYS A 185 1.90 2.39 5.05
C CYS A 185 1.61 1.54 3.80
N ARG A 186 2.43 0.52 3.54
CA ARG A 186 2.21 -0.43 2.44
C ARG A 186 0.93 -1.23 2.64
N HIS A 187 0.73 -1.82 3.83
CA HIS A 187 -0.51 -2.54 4.18
C HIS A 187 -1.74 -1.63 4.08
N THR A 188 -1.63 -0.37 4.51
CA THR A 188 -2.69 0.63 4.35
C THR A 188 -3.06 0.85 2.88
N ALA A 189 -2.07 1.03 2.01
CA ALA A 189 -2.30 1.17 0.56
C ALA A 189 -2.93 -0.09 -0.05
N GLN A 190 -2.50 -1.27 0.38
CA GLN A 190 -3.06 -2.54 -0.06
C GLN A 190 -4.53 -2.69 0.35
N VAL A 191 -4.87 -2.41 1.61
CA VAL A 191 -6.28 -2.43 2.08
C VAL A 191 -7.12 -1.46 1.26
N ALA A 192 -6.63 -0.24 0.98
CA ALA A 192 -7.35 0.74 0.17
C ALA A 192 -7.68 0.21 -1.24
N GLY A 193 -6.73 -0.49 -1.88
CA GLY A 193 -6.93 -1.10 -3.21
C GLY A 193 -7.86 -2.32 -3.22
N LEU A 194 -8.07 -2.96 -2.07
CA LEU A 194 -8.91 -4.16 -1.93
C LEU A 194 -10.32 -3.86 -1.37
N LEU A 195 -10.61 -2.60 -0.99
CA LEU A 195 -11.97 -2.25 -0.56
C LEU A 195 -12.97 -2.56 -1.67
N PRO A 196 -14.12 -3.20 -1.37
CA PRO A 196 -15.10 -3.59 -2.38
C PRO A 196 -16.01 -2.40 -2.79
N PRO A 197 -15.79 -1.76 -3.96
CA PRO A 197 -16.56 -0.58 -4.36
C PRO A 197 -18.06 -0.87 -4.46
N GLU A 198 -18.45 -2.05 -4.92
CA GLU A 198 -19.85 -2.45 -5.07
C GLU A 198 -20.60 -2.52 -3.72
N ARG A 199 -19.90 -2.86 -2.64
CA ARG A 199 -20.50 -2.85 -1.28
C ARG A 199 -20.64 -1.44 -0.73
N ILE A 200 -19.69 -0.56 -1.07
CA ILE A 200 -19.75 0.86 -0.71
C ILE A 200 -20.92 1.52 -1.45
N GLU A 201 -21.07 1.29 -2.75
CA GLU A 201 -22.20 1.81 -3.53
C GLU A 201 -23.57 1.31 -3.01
N ALA A 202 -23.66 0.01 -2.68
CA ALA A 202 -24.87 -0.54 -2.07
C ALA A 202 -25.21 0.14 -0.73
N MET A 203 -24.21 0.46 0.08
CA MET A 203 -24.39 1.20 1.34
C MET A 203 -24.84 2.63 1.10
N VAL A 204 -24.27 3.32 0.11
CA VAL A 204 -24.74 4.66 -0.30
C VAL A 204 -26.22 4.64 -0.69
N GLU A 205 -26.63 3.69 -1.54
CA GLU A 205 -28.04 3.56 -1.96
C GLU A 205 -28.97 3.28 -0.78
N GLY A 206 -28.59 2.42 0.15
CA GLY A 206 -29.35 2.14 1.38
C GLY A 206 -29.52 3.39 2.24
N LEU A 207 -28.44 4.16 2.44
CA LEU A 207 -28.45 5.41 3.21
C LEU A 207 -29.27 6.53 2.52
N VAL A 208 -29.23 6.62 1.20
CA VAL A 208 -30.07 7.55 0.42
C VAL A 208 -31.54 7.20 0.61
N LYS A 209 -31.93 5.93 0.53
CA LYS A 209 -33.30 5.45 0.80
C LYS A 209 -33.73 5.76 2.23
N LEU A 210 -32.84 5.51 3.22
CA LEU A 210 -33.11 5.84 4.62
C LEU A 210 -33.38 7.34 4.80
N ARG A 211 -32.56 8.21 4.25
CA ARG A 211 -32.76 9.65 4.28
C ARG A 211 -34.08 10.08 3.61
N ALA A 212 -34.37 9.55 2.43
CA ALA A 212 -35.56 9.90 1.66
C ALA A 212 -36.86 9.58 2.41
N ARG A 213 -36.88 8.53 3.25
CA ARG A 213 -38.04 8.20 4.09
C ARG A 213 -38.05 8.89 5.46
N GLY A 214 -37.12 9.82 5.73
CA GLY A 214 -36.98 10.52 7.01
C GLY A 214 -36.56 9.60 8.17
N GLY A 215 -35.85 8.53 7.88
CA GLY A 215 -35.37 7.60 8.89
C GLY A 215 -34.17 8.16 9.67
N ARG A 216 -34.06 7.78 10.94
CA ARG A 216 -32.92 8.10 11.81
C ARG A 216 -31.85 7.01 11.67
N LEU A 217 -30.57 7.36 11.92
CA LEU A 217 -29.47 6.43 11.89
C LEU A 217 -28.79 6.35 13.27
N PHE A 218 -28.71 5.17 13.84
CA PHE A 218 -28.11 4.90 15.15
C PHE A 218 -26.74 4.25 14.96
N PHE A 219 -25.68 4.98 15.33
CA PHE A 219 -24.32 4.47 15.23
C PHE A 219 -23.94 3.70 16.49
N LEU A 220 -23.46 2.46 16.30
CA LEU A 220 -23.03 1.57 17.38
C LEU A 220 -21.56 1.20 17.20
N GLY A 221 -20.78 1.23 18.28
CA GLY A 221 -19.41 0.82 18.32
C GLY A 221 -18.92 0.60 19.74
N VAL A 222 -17.81 -0.12 19.89
CA VAL A 222 -17.16 -0.36 21.18
C VAL A 222 -15.69 0.06 21.06
N GLY A 223 -15.11 0.65 22.11
CA GLY A 223 -13.72 1.14 22.07
C GLY A 223 -13.49 2.17 20.97
N GLY A 224 -12.53 1.93 20.07
CA GLY A 224 -12.26 2.80 18.91
C GLY A 224 -13.50 2.99 18.03
N GLY A 225 -14.28 1.92 17.82
CA GLY A 225 -15.55 1.99 17.09
C GLY A 225 -16.58 2.93 17.74
N ALA A 226 -16.60 3.09 19.07
CA ALA A 226 -17.45 4.05 19.74
C ALA A 226 -17.00 5.49 19.47
N GLY A 227 -15.69 5.76 19.49
CA GLY A 227 -15.14 7.06 19.09
C GLY A 227 -15.50 7.41 17.64
N HIS A 228 -15.43 6.45 16.74
CA HIS A 228 -15.86 6.57 15.36
C HIS A 228 -17.36 6.84 15.24
N ALA A 229 -18.20 6.16 16.02
CA ALA A 229 -19.64 6.37 16.03
C ALA A 229 -19.99 7.82 16.37
N SER A 230 -19.42 8.39 17.44
CA SER A 230 -19.65 9.79 17.84
C SER A 230 -19.16 10.78 16.77
N HIS A 231 -18.01 10.53 16.12
CA HIS A 231 -17.56 11.40 15.03
C HIS A 231 -18.46 11.29 13.80
N ALA A 232 -18.82 10.07 13.39
CA ALA A 232 -19.71 9.85 12.26
C ALA A 232 -21.10 10.49 12.46
N VAL A 233 -21.65 10.48 13.69
CA VAL A 233 -22.91 11.21 14.02
C VAL A 233 -22.82 12.66 13.60
N ASN A 234 -21.74 13.37 13.94
CA ASN A 234 -21.55 14.76 13.52
C ASN A 234 -21.53 14.90 11.98
N ASP A 235 -20.77 14.06 11.30
CA ASP A 235 -20.58 14.18 9.86
C ASP A 235 -21.85 13.83 9.07
N PHE A 236 -22.55 12.78 9.45
CA PHE A 236 -23.80 12.40 8.79
C PHE A 236 -24.91 13.43 9.01
N ARG A 237 -25.00 14.01 10.21
CA ARG A 237 -25.94 15.11 10.47
C ARG A 237 -25.60 16.33 9.64
N LYS A 238 -24.36 16.77 9.65
CA LYS A 238 -23.90 18.00 9.02
C LYS A 238 -23.83 17.89 7.50
N LEU A 239 -23.28 16.80 6.98
CA LEU A 239 -22.95 16.67 5.56
C LEU A 239 -23.97 15.87 4.78
N ALA A 240 -24.53 14.80 5.34
CA ALA A 240 -25.52 13.96 4.69
C ALA A 240 -26.99 14.36 5.00
N GLY A 241 -27.22 15.22 5.98
CA GLY A 241 -28.56 15.65 6.37
C GLY A 241 -29.42 14.52 6.94
N ILE A 242 -28.80 13.55 7.62
CA ILE A 242 -29.50 12.44 8.28
C ILE A 242 -29.50 12.68 9.79
N GLU A 243 -30.68 12.52 10.43
CA GLU A 243 -30.76 12.54 11.88
C GLU A 243 -30.06 11.33 12.49
N CYS A 244 -28.99 11.55 13.28
CA CYS A 244 -28.12 10.51 13.79
C CYS A 244 -27.86 10.65 15.28
N TYR A 245 -27.63 9.49 15.95
CA TYR A 245 -27.33 9.39 17.38
C TYR A 245 -26.38 8.22 17.65
N ALA A 246 -25.63 8.31 18.77
CA ALA A 246 -24.87 7.19 19.30
C ALA A 246 -25.11 7.02 20.82
N PRO A 247 -25.16 5.81 21.36
CA PRO A 247 -25.36 5.56 22.79
C PRO A 247 -24.24 6.13 23.65
N THR A 248 -23.06 6.30 23.08
CA THR A 248 -21.86 6.81 23.74
C THR A 248 -21.80 8.34 23.87
N ASP A 249 -22.72 9.06 23.20
CA ASP A 249 -22.77 10.54 23.27
C ASP A 249 -23.38 11.04 24.59
N ASN A 250 -24.14 10.17 25.29
CA ASN A 250 -24.68 10.44 26.62
C ASN A 250 -24.12 9.44 27.64
N VAL A 251 -23.02 9.82 28.27
CA VAL A 251 -22.32 8.97 29.24
C VAL A 251 -23.18 8.60 30.45
N SER A 252 -24.08 9.52 30.86
CA SER A 252 -24.98 9.27 32.01
C SER A 252 -25.99 8.16 31.71
N GLU A 253 -26.63 8.20 30.54
CA GLU A 253 -27.56 7.16 30.13
C GLU A 253 -26.83 5.82 29.90
N LEU A 254 -25.68 5.83 29.23
CA LEU A 254 -24.91 4.63 28.99
C LEU A 254 -24.50 3.94 30.30
N THR A 255 -23.97 4.71 31.26
CA THR A 255 -23.52 4.14 32.54
C THR A 255 -24.67 3.65 33.41
N ALA A 256 -25.82 4.33 33.40
CA ALA A 256 -27.02 3.86 34.08
C ALA A 256 -27.50 2.53 33.51
N ARG A 257 -27.62 2.40 32.18
CA ARG A 257 -28.01 1.14 31.53
C ARG A 257 -27.03 -0.01 31.78
N ILE A 258 -25.73 0.28 31.82
CA ILE A 258 -24.72 -0.73 32.14
C ILE A 258 -24.89 -1.21 33.59
N ASN A 259 -25.14 -0.29 34.54
CA ASN A 259 -25.33 -0.60 35.95
C ASN A 259 -26.59 -1.43 36.20
N ASP A 260 -27.71 -1.03 35.57
CA ASP A 260 -29.02 -1.55 35.84
C ASP A 260 -29.37 -2.77 34.99
N GLU A 261 -28.96 -2.81 33.72
CA GLU A 261 -29.37 -3.80 32.73
C GLU A 261 -28.19 -4.67 32.21
N GLY A 262 -26.96 -4.31 32.59
CA GLY A 262 -25.74 -4.99 32.20
C GLY A 262 -25.20 -4.56 30.82
N TRP A 263 -23.91 -4.82 30.60
CA TRP A 263 -23.20 -4.43 29.38
C TRP A 263 -23.82 -5.02 28.11
N ASP A 264 -24.17 -6.29 28.15
CA ASP A 264 -24.64 -7.02 26.96
C ASP A 264 -25.96 -6.50 26.40
N SER A 265 -26.85 -5.93 27.23
CA SER A 265 -28.15 -5.40 26.84
C SER A 265 -28.13 -3.89 26.60
N SER A 266 -27.11 -3.20 27.07
CA SER A 266 -27.06 -1.72 27.12
C SER A 266 -27.46 -1.02 25.82
N TYR A 267 -26.97 -1.47 24.67
CA TYR A 267 -27.30 -0.86 23.37
C TYR A 267 -28.69 -1.22 22.88
N ALA A 268 -29.15 -2.44 23.12
CA ALA A 268 -30.52 -2.83 22.79
C ALA A 268 -31.54 -2.04 23.60
N GLU A 269 -31.33 -1.89 24.93
CA GLU A 269 -32.22 -1.11 25.79
C GLU A 269 -32.16 0.40 25.46
N TRP A 270 -30.98 0.92 25.08
CA TRP A 270 -30.85 2.27 24.57
C TRP A 270 -31.66 2.49 23.27
N LEU A 271 -31.61 1.54 22.33
CA LEU A 271 -32.41 1.60 21.10
C LEU A 271 -33.92 1.51 21.37
N LYS A 272 -34.36 0.72 22.39
CA LYS A 272 -35.76 0.69 22.83
C LYS A 272 -36.17 2.04 23.40
N GLY A 273 -35.35 2.63 24.28
CA GLY A 273 -35.55 3.98 24.83
C GLY A 273 -35.64 5.03 23.73
N SER A 274 -34.85 4.89 22.68
CA SER A 274 -34.88 5.73 21.48
C SER A 274 -36.05 5.43 20.54
N ARG A 275 -36.88 4.44 20.85
CA ARG A 275 -38.07 4.02 20.08
C ARG A 275 -37.70 3.72 18.62
N ILE A 276 -36.69 2.86 18.42
CA ILE A 276 -36.30 2.40 17.08
C ILE A 276 -37.47 1.75 16.34
N LYS A 277 -37.62 2.02 15.05
CA LYS A 277 -38.73 1.54 14.21
C LYS A 277 -38.27 1.16 12.80
N ALA A 278 -39.09 0.51 12.02
CA ALA A 278 -38.79 0.02 10.66
C ALA A 278 -38.26 1.10 9.67
N GLY A 279 -38.64 2.39 9.89
CA GLY A 279 -38.09 3.48 9.07
C GLY A 279 -36.65 3.87 9.36
N ASP A 280 -36.10 3.43 10.51
CA ASP A 280 -34.78 3.79 10.99
C ASP A 280 -33.69 2.82 10.49
N GLY A 281 -32.44 3.12 10.84
CA GLY A 281 -31.29 2.27 10.56
C GLY A 281 -30.30 2.22 11.71
N VAL A 282 -29.52 1.15 11.75
CA VAL A 282 -28.37 0.99 12.64
C VAL A 282 -27.11 0.89 11.79
N PHE A 283 -26.05 1.58 12.21
CA PHE A 283 -24.75 1.54 11.56
C PHE A 283 -23.68 1.09 12.56
N VAL A 284 -22.95 0.03 12.25
CA VAL A 284 -21.96 -0.60 13.17
C VAL A 284 -20.56 -0.31 12.74
N PHE A 285 -19.74 0.16 13.69
CA PHE A 285 -18.28 0.15 13.61
C PHE A 285 -17.71 -0.88 14.60
N SER A 286 -17.12 -1.95 14.07
CA SER A 286 -16.57 -3.03 14.90
C SER A 286 -15.46 -3.76 14.20
N VAL A 287 -14.43 -4.20 14.94
CA VAL A 287 -13.36 -5.01 14.34
C VAL A 287 -13.85 -6.40 13.97
N GLY A 288 -14.72 -7.02 14.78
CA GLY A 288 -15.21 -8.39 14.55
C GLY A 288 -16.70 -8.50 14.24
N GLY A 289 -17.44 -7.37 14.17
CA GLY A 289 -18.87 -7.37 13.84
C GLY A 289 -19.81 -7.96 14.88
N GLY A 290 -19.31 -8.40 16.04
CA GLY A 290 -20.05 -9.11 17.09
C GLY A 290 -20.21 -10.63 16.82
N SER A 291 -20.14 -11.44 17.87
CA SER A 291 -20.30 -12.90 17.77
C SER A 291 -21.00 -13.47 18.99
N ALA A 292 -22.17 -14.03 18.79
CA ALA A 292 -22.90 -14.74 19.85
C ALA A 292 -22.21 -16.04 20.27
N THR A 293 -21.62 -16.77 19.33
CA THR A 293 -20.94 -18.05 19.60
C THR A 293 -19.64 -17.89 20.38
N LYS A 294 -18.94 -16.78 20.17
CA LYS A 294 -17.68 -16.44 20.86
C LYS A 294 -17.89 -15.52 22.06
N ASN A 295 -19.11 -15.13 22.36
CA ASN A 295 -19.48 -14.16 23.40
C ASN A 295 -18.68 -12.84 23.32
N VAL A 296 -18.57 -12.25 22.10
CA VAL A 296 -17.82 -11.04 21.84
C VAL A 296 -18.76 -9.95 21.36
N SER A 297 -18.68 -8.75 21.97
CA SER A 297 -19.50 -7.57 21.66
C SER A 297 -21.00 -7.89 21.67
N MET A 298 -21.48 -8.55 22.74
CA MET A 298 -22.86 -8.98 22.87
C MET A 298 -23.86 -7.81 22.89
N ASN A 299 -23.43 -6.63 23.33
CA ASN A 299 -24.22 -5.39 23.24
C ASN A 299 -24.54 -5.03 21.76
N ILE A 300 -23.59 -5.21 20.83
CA ILE A 300 -23.82 -5.06 19.40
C ILE A 300 -24.74 -6.18 18.90
N VAL A 301 -24.49 -7.43 19.24
CA VAL A 301 -25.29 -8.59 18.80
C VAL A 301 -26.76 -8.39 19.17
N ARG A 302 -27.05 -8.09 20.44
CA ARG A 302 -28.45 -7.88 20.92
C ARG A 302 -29.10 -6.65 20.28
N ALA A 303 -28.36 -5.60 20.05
CA ALA A 303 -28.86 -4.41 19.34
C ALA A 303 -29.22 -4.71 17.89
N LEU A 304 -28.40 -5.52 17.19
CA LEU A 304 -28.68 -5.95 15.83
C LEU A 304 -29.92 -6.86 15.74
N ASP A 305 -30.05 -7.81 16.68
CA ASP A 305 -31.23 -8.69 16.75
C ASP A 305 -32.52 -7.88 16.99
N LEU A 306 -32.47 -6.87 17.87
CA LEU A 306 -33.56 -5.92 18.05
C LEU A 306 -33.86 -5.14 16.77
N ALA A 307 -32.84 -4.53 16.14
CA ALA A 307 -33.00 -3.76 14.90
C ALA A 307 -33.68 -4.59 13.81
N ARG A 308 -33.24 -5.85 13.64
CA ARG A 308 -33.87 -6.80 12.71
C ARG A 308 -35.33 -7.10 13.08
N SER A 309 -35.62 -7.31 14.36
CA SER A 309 -36.98 -7.65 14.83
C SER A 309 -38.00 -6.54 14.55
N VAL A 310 -37.58 -5.26 14.57
CA VAL A 310 -38.45 -4.11 14.27
C VAL A 310 -38.41 -3.71 12.79
N GLY A 311 -37.64 -4.40 11.94
CA GLY A 311 -37.52 -4.12 10.52
C GLY A 311 -36.66 -2.89 10.17
N ALA A 312 -35.76 -2.47 11.07
CA ALA A 312 -34.81 -1.38 10.79
C ALA A 312 -33.70 -1.85 9.85
N SER A 313 -33.21 -0.94 8.99
CA SER A 313 -32.06 -1.22 8.12
C SER A 313 -30.78 -1.41 8.95
N ILE A 314 -29.89 -2.29 8.51
CA ILE A 314 -28.60 -2.55 9.19
C ILE A 314 -27.48 -2.31 8.20
N PHE A 315 -26.50 -1.51 8.62
CA PHE A 315 -25.27 -1.19 7.89
C PHE A 315 -24.06 -1.44 8.78
N GLY A 316 -22.87 -1.63 8.20
CA GLY A 316 -21.66 -1.73 9.00
C GLY A 316 -20.36 -1.62 8.21
N VAL A 317 -19.33 -1.14 8.89
CA VAL A 317 -17.94 -1.24 8.45
C VAL A 317 -17.19 -2.03 9.51
N VAL A 318 -16.80 -3.24 9.14
CA VAL A 318 -16.25 -4.26 10.05
C VAL A 318 -15.01 -4.90 9.45
N GLY A 319 -14.27 -5.64 10.26
CA GLY A 319 -13.14 -6.44 9.80
C GLY A 319 -13.39 -7.94 9.95
N ARG A 320 -12.32 -8.74 9.85
CA ARG A 320 -12.34 -10.20 9.99
C ARG A 320 -13.34 -10.85 9.02
N ASP A 321 -14.25 -11.67 9.56
CA ASP A 321 -15.35 -12.34 8.84
C ASP A 321 -16.66 -11.53 8.83
N GLY A 322 -16.64 -10.36 9.47
CA GLY A 322 -17.80 -9.47 9.56
C GLY A 322 -18.82 -9.81 10.65
N GLY A 323 -18.73 -10.99 11.23
CA GLY A 323 -19.56 -11.48 12.34
C GLY A 323 -21.06 -11.24 12.15
N ARG A 324 -21.78 -11.07 13.26
CA ARG A 324 -23.26 -10.85 13.26
C ARG A 324 -23.70 -9.63 12.44
N THR A 325 -22.85 -8.61 12.35
CA THR A 325 -23.14 -7.42 11.52
C THR A 325 -23.26 -7.79 10.05
N ALA A 326 -22.28 -8.50 9.48
CA ALA A 326 -22.32 -8.90 8.07
C ALA A 326 -23.45 -9.88 7.74
N GLU A 327 -23.82 -10.77 8.71
CA GLU A 327 -24.94 -11.70 8.54
C GLU A 327 -26.29 -11.01 8.40
N LEU A 328 -26.49 -9.88 9.09
CA LEU A 328 -27.79 -9.21 9.17
C LEU A 328 -27.89 -7.94 8.33
N ALA A 329 -26.77 -7.40 7.88
CA ALA A 329 -26.73 -6.11 7.21
C ALA A 329 -27.35 -6.15 5.80
N GLU A 330 -28.09 -5.12 5.46
CA GLU A 330 -28.51 -4.79 4.10
C GLU A 330 -27.28 -4.46 3.22
N ALA A 331 -26.31 -3.73 3.78
CA ALA A 331 -25.01 -3.49 3.19
C ALA A 331 -23.91 -3.44 4.26
N CYS A 332 -22.84 -4.15 4.02
CA CYS A 332 -21.68 -4.22 4.92
C CYS A 332 -20.37 -4.15 4.12
N VAL A 333 -19.47 -3.28 4.56
CA VAL A 333 -18.10 -3.24 4.07
C VAL A 333 -17.22 -4.02 5.05
N ILE A 334 -16.62 -5.11 4.58
CA ILE A 334 -15.62 -5.87 5.35
C ILE A 334 -14.25 -5.36 4.92
N VAL A 335 -13.52 -4.76 5.86
CA VAL A 335 -12.14 -4.29 5.65
C VAL A 335 -11.24 -5.51 5.47
N PRO A 336 -10.51 -5.63 4.34
CA PRO A 336 -9.67 -6.79 4.08
C PRO A 336 -8.55 -6.94 5.11
N THR A 337 -8.30 -8.17 5.55
CA THR A 337 -7.15 -8.51 6.40
C THR A 337 -5.95 -8.78 5.50
N VAL A 338 -4.95 -7.90 5.53
CA VAL A 338 -3.69 -8.04 4.79
C VAL A 338 -2.55 -8.51 5.69
N ASP A 339 -2.67 -8.26 7.00
CA ASP A 339 -1.74 -8.68 8.03
C ASP A 339 -2.54 -9.07 9.29
N PRO A 340 -2.45 -10.32 9.77
CA PRO A 340 -3.16 -10.78 10.96
C PRO A 340 -2.84 -10.01 12.25
N GLU A 341 -1.60 -9.48 12.38
CA GLU A 341 -1.17 -8.71 13.55
C GLU A 341 -1.72 -7.27 13.54
N LEU A 342 -2.14 -6.76 12.37
CA LEU A 342 -2.61 -5.40 12.18
C LEU A 342 -4.13 -5.29 11.92
N VAL A 343 -4.89 -6.35 12.17
CA VAL A 343 -6.35 -6.37 11.92
C VAL A 343 -7.06 -5.22 12.61
N THR A 344 -6.83 -5.00 13.90
CA THR A 344 -7.50 -3.93 14.66
C THR A 344 -7.14 -2.54 14.16
N PRO A 345 -5.86 -2.13 14.11
CA PRO A 345 -5.52 -0.77 13.70
C PRO A 345 -5.90 -0.47 12.25
N LEU A 346 -5.77 -1.43 11.32
CA LEU A 346 -6.19 -1.23 9.95
C LEU A 346 -7.71 -1.17 9.81
N THR A 347 -8.46 -2.06 10.48
CA THR A 347 -9.93 -2.01 10.45
C THR A 347 -10.45 -0.66 10.97
N GLU A 348 -9.96 -0.20 12.12
CA GLU A 348 -10.40 1.07 12.71
C GLU A 348 -10.00 2.27 11.81
N SER A 349 -8.79 2.29 11.26
CA SER A 349 -8.38 3.33 10.31
C SER A 349 -9.30 3.39 9.08
N PHE A 350 -9.66 2.23 8.53
CA PHE A 350 -10.52 2.18 7.35
C PHE A 350 -12.01 2.39 7.67
N GLN A 351 -12.47 2.21 8.89
CA GLN A 351 -13.77 2.72 9.32
C GLN A 351 -13.85 4.23 9.08
N ALA A 352 -12.79 4.97 9.45
CA ALA A 352 -12.70 6.40 9.21
C ALA A 352 -12.68 6.74 7.71
N VAL A 353 -11.89 6.07 6.93
CA VAL A 353 -11.83 6.25 5.47
C VAL A 353 -13.20 6.04 4.83
N VAL A 354 -13.91 4.95 5.20
CA VAL A 354 -15.19 4.61 4.58
C VAL A 354 -16.29 5.61 4.95
N TRP A 355 -16.47 6.02 6.23
CA TRP A 355 -17.53 6.97 6.51
C TRP A 355 -17.29 8.34 5.88
N HIS A 356 -16.03 8.81 5.82
CA HIS A 356 -15.70 10.05 5.11
C HIS A 356 -15.98 9.94 3.61
N LEU A 357 -15.72 8.79 3.00
CA LEU A 357 -16.11 8.51 1.63
C LEU A 357 -17.64 8.61 1.47
N LEU A 358 -18.40 7.95 2.35
CA LEU A 358 -19.87 7.96 2.31
C LEU A 358 -20.45 9.37 2.38
N VAL A 359 -20.04 10.19 3.37
CA VAL A 359 -20.56 11.56 3.52
C VAL A 359 -20.07 12.53 2.45
N SER A 360 -18.99 12.17 1.75
CA SER A 360 -18.46 12.92 0.61
C SER A 360 -19.07 12.47 -0.73
N HIS A 361 -19.75 11.32 -0.76
CA HIS A 361 -20.31 10.74 -1.98
C HIS A 361 -21.38 11.64 -2.59
N PRO A 362 -21.36 11.94 -3.92
CA PRO A 362 -22.28 12.90 -4.55
C PRO A 362 -23.78 12.64 -4.31
N LYS A 363 -24.21 11.36 -4.22
CA LYS A 363 -25.60 10.98 -3.95
C LYS A 363 -26.02 11.22 -2.49
N LEU A 364 -25.07 11.17 -1.55
CA LEU A 364 -25.35 11.26 -0.12
C LEU A 364 -25.04 12.65 0.44
N LYS A 365 -24.06 13.35 -0.10
CA LYS A 365 -23.65 14.69 0.34
C LYS A 365 -24.77 15.71 0.09
N ALA A 366 -25.29 16.27 1.17
CA ALA A 366 -26.32 17.31 1.14
C ALA A 366 -25.75 18.72 1.32
N ASN A 367 -24.64 18.86 2.08
CA ASN A 367 -24.02 20.14 2.41
C ASN A 367 -22.51 20.11 2.12
N GLN A 368 -21.92 21.29 1.88
CA GLN A 368 -20.49 21.44 1.70
C GLN A 368 -19.74 21.56 3.03
N MET A 369 -18.51 21.07 3.06
CA MET A 369 -17.58 21.32 4.17
C MET A 369 -17.03 22.75 4.06
N LYS A 370 -16.75 23.37 5.22
CA LYS A 370 -16.31 24.77 5.27
C LYS A 370 -14.97 25.00 4.54
N TRP A 371 -14.01 24.10 4.70
CA TRP A 371 -12.67 24.25 4.10
C TRP A 371 -12.72 24.16 2.57
N GLU A 372 -13.48 23.21 2.04
CA GLU A 372 -13.65 23.05 0.60
C GLU A 372 -14.46 24.21 -0.03
N SER A 373 -15.35 24.85 0.74
CA SER A 373 -16.08 26.02 0.26
C SER A 373 -15.20 27.28 0.19
N LEU A 374 -14.13 27.38 1.00
CA LEU A 374 -13.18 28.50 0.97
C LEU A 374 -12.24 28.45 -0.24
N ALA A 375 -11.91 27.24 -0.73
CA ALA A 375 -11.05 27.05 -1.91
C ALA A 375 -11.73 27.45 -3.22
N GLY A 376 -13.05 27.60 -3.27
CA GLY A 376 -13.83 28.07 -4.43
C GLY A 376 -13.89 29.58 -4.62
N GLY A 377 -13.33 30.37 -3.69
CA GLY A 377 -13.43 31.83 -3.66
C GLY A 377 -12.35 32.63 -4.42
N THR A 378 -11.43 31.99 -5.15
CA THR A 378 -10.43 32.70 -5.98
C THR A 378 -10.64 32.44 -7.47
N LYS A 379 -11.79 32.87 -7.98
CA LYS A 379 -11.97 33.24 -9.39
C LYS A 379 -12.73 34.55 -9.39
N GLY A 380 -11.98 35.61 -9.30
CA GLY A 380 -12.37 36.98 -9.55
C GLY A 380 -11.21 37.67 -10.20
#